data_d798affd7bfeecab7746c065ca5ac82b
#
_entry.id   d798affd7bfeecab7746c065ca5ac82b
#
_cell.length_a   1.000
_cell.length_b   1.000
_cell.length_c   1.000
_cell.angle_alpha   90.00
_cell.angle_beta   90.00
_cell.angle_gamma   90.00
#
_symmetry.space_group_name_H-M   'P 1'
#
loop_
_entity.id
_entity.type
_entity.pdbx_description
1 polymer ?
#
loop_
_entity_poly.entity_id
_entity_poly.type
_entity_poly.pdbx_seq_one_letter_code
_entity_poly.pdbx_strand_id
1 'polypeptide(L)'
;DGYHIGDGRNDDLVQQACKAAKGKDIIYIFAGLPDGYESEGFDRSTLSLPDNQNCLIEAVSNTNPNVVVILAGGSPMELPWEENVKGILLTYLAGEGCGSAIANLLLGKAVPCGKLAETWPLKLKDVPSYHYFPGGNATVEYRESIYAGYKYYEAAGKPVRYPFGHGLSYTSFEYSNILVEKENYEYGQPVAITFDV
;
A
#
# COMPACT_ATOMS: atom_id res chain seq x y z
N ASP A 1 -5.23 -22.68 -7.40
CA ASP A 1 -5.27 -21.62 -6.38
C ASP A 1 -4.13 -21.89 -5.39
N GLY A 2 -3.47 -20.87 -4.88
CA GLY A 2 -2.39 -21.02 -3.91
C GLY A 2 -2.84 -20.91 -2.45
N TYR A 3 -4.05 -20.43 -2.20
CA TYR A 3 -4.69 -20.31 -0.90
C TYR A 3 -6.21 -20.24 -1.04
N HIS A 4 -6.93 -20.44 0.07
CA HIS A 4 -8.36 -20.15 0.18
C HIS A 4 -8.59 -18.98 1.14
N ILE A 5 -9.53 -18.09 0.81
CA ILE A 5 -9.87 -16.93 1.65
C ILE A 5 -10.47 -17.46 2.97
N GLY A 6 -9.96 -16.95 4.10
CA GLY A 6 -10.41 -17.33 5.44
C GLY A 6 -9.80 -18.62 6.00
N ASP A 7 -9.09 -19.39 5.19
CA ASP A 7 -8.42 -20.61 5.65
C ASP A 7 -7.01 -20.30 6.21
N GLY A 8 -6.52 -21.20 7.05
CA GLY A 8 -5.14 -21.22 7.47
C GLY A 8 -4.19 -21.60 6.31
N ARG A 9 -2.89 -21.68 6.63
CA ARG A 9 -1.87 -22.16 5.69
C ARG A 9 -2.19 -23.56 5.16
N ASN A 10 -2.08 -23.73 3.85
CA ASN A 10 -2.25 -25.01 3.17
C ASN A 10 -1.00 -25.32 2.33
N ASP A 11 -0.16 -26.20 2.85
CA ASP A 11 1.14 -26.52 2.21
C ASP A 11 0.98 -27.22 0.85
N ASP A 12 -0.07 -28.00 0.65
CA ASP A 12 -0.33 -28.63 -0.66
C ASP A 12 -0.66 -27.61 -1.73
N LEU A 13 -1.46 -26.60 -1.41
CA LEU A 13 -1.75 -25.51 -2.35
C LEU A 13 -0.52 -24.68 -2.65
N VAL A 14 0.30 -24.37 -1.65
CA VAL A 14 1.57 -23.67 -1.83
C VAL A 14 2.52 -24.46 -2.73
N GLN A 15 2.65 -25.78 -2.52
CA GLN A 15 3.48 -26.64 -3.37
C GLN A 15 2.98 -26.69 -4.82
N GLN A 16 1.66 -26.80 -5.01
CA GLN A 16 1.06 -26.76 -6.35
C GLN A 16 1.35 -25.41 -7.04
N ALA A 17 1.21 -24.29 -6.34
CA ALA A 17 1.53 -22.97 -6.87
C ALA A 17 3.01 -22.84 -7.25
N CYS A 18 3.93 -23.28 -6.38
CA CYS A 18 5.36 -23.31 -6.68
C CYS A 18 5.68 -24.17 -7.91
N LYS A 19 5.05 -25.35 -8.01
CA LYS A 19 5.23 -26.22 -9.19
C LYS A 19 4.73 -25.55 -10.47
N ALA A 20 3.58 -24.85 -10.41
CA ALA A 20 3.02 -24.12 -11.55
C ALA A 20 3.87 -22.90 -11.94
N ALA A 21 4.54 -22.27 -10.97
CA ALA A 21 5.39 -21.10 -11.18
C ALA A 21 6.75 -21.42 -11.84
N LYS A 22 7.20 -22.69 -11.73
CA LYS A 22 8.48 -23.11 -12.30
C LYS A 22 8.53 -22.89 -13.81
N GLY A 23 9.59 -22.20 -14.28
CA GLY A 23 9.84 -21.98 -15.70
C GLY A 23 8.84 -21.07 -16.40
N LYS A 24 8.05 -20.32 -15.67
CA LYS A 24 7.20 -19.26 -16.22
C LYS A 24 7.98 -17.96 -16.34
N ASP A 25 7.70 -17.16 -17.35
CA ASP A 25 8.36 -15.88 -17.60
C ASP A 25 8.00 -14.85 -16.55
N ILE A 26 6.73 -14.86 -16.11
CA ILE A 26 6.20 -13.95 -15.08
C ILE A 26 5.07 -14.63 -14.30
N ILE A 27 4.99 -14.31 -13.03
CA ILE A 27 3.94 -14.79 -12.10
C ILE A 27 3.19 -13.59 -11.57
N TYR A 28 1.88 -13.61 -11.67
CA TYR A 28 0.99 -12.66 -11.02
C TYR A 28 0.30 -13.31 -9.83
N ILE A 29 0.51 -12.75 -8.64
CA ILE A 29 -0.17 -13.19 -7.42
C ILE A 29 -1.16 -12.11 -7.01
N PHE A 30 -2.44 -12.50 -6.92
CA PHE A 30 -3.49 -11.65 -6.39
C PHE A 30 -3.64 -11.95 -4.91
N ALA A 31 -3.47 -10.94 -4.07
CA ALA A 31 -3.56 -11.02 -2.63
C ALA A 31 -4.27 -9.78 -2.08
N GLY A 32 -4.70 -9.81 -0.85
CA GLY A 32 -5.35 -8.65 -0.24
C GLY A 32 -6.08 -8.98 1.06
N LEU A 33 -6.70 -7.96 1.63
CA LEU A 33 -7.42 -8.07 2.89
C LEU A 33 -8.83 -8.61 2.64
N PRO A 34 -9.19 -9.76 3.21
CA PRO A 34 -10.57 -10.27 3.16
C PRO A 34 -11.45 -9.53 4.16
N ASP A 35 -12.77 -9.66 4.02
CA ASP A 35 -13.79 -9.02 4.87
C ASP A 35 -13.58 -9.28 6.38
N GLY A 36 -12.99 -10.41 6.75
CA GLY A 36 -12.63 -10.70 8.14
C GLY A 36 -11.45 -9.89 8.68
N TYR A 37 -10.72 -9.19 7.83
CA TYR A 37 -9.60 -8.31 8.21
C TYR A 37 -9.96 -6.84 8.10
N GLU A 38 -10.80 -6.47 7.15
CA GLU A 38 -11.15 -5.08 6.86
C GLU A 38 -12.63 -4.99 6.53
N SER A 39 -13.41 -4.45 7.46
CA SER A 39 -14.86 -4.29 7.34
C SER A 39 -15.36 -3.18 8.25
N GLU A 40 -16.58 -2.71 8.03
CA GLU A 40 -17.25 -1.81 8.96
C GLU A 40 -17.59 -2.52 10.27
N GLY A 41 -17.46 -1.83 11.39
CA GLY A 41 -17.89 -2.29 12.71
C GLY A 41 -16.81 -2.97 13.56
N PHE A 42 -15.60 -3.15 13.06
CA PHE A 42 -14.45 -3.56 13.87
C PHE A 42 -13.14 -2.99 13.32
N ASP A 43 -12.12 -2.98 14.19
CA ASP A 43 -10.79 -2.47 13.86
C ASP A 43 -9.80 -3.61 13.65
N ARG A 44 -8.87 -3.41 12.72
CA ARG A 44 -7.76 -4.34 12.52
C ARG A 44 -6.82 -4.33 13.71
N SER A 45 -6.45 -5.50 14.17
CA SER A 45 -5.44 -5.69 15.22
C SER A 45 -4.02 -5.87 14.69
N THR A 46 -3.84 -5.95 13.37
CA THR A 46 -2.55 -6.15 12.68
C THR A 46 -2.54 -5.46 11.32
N LEU A 47 -1.37 -5.08 10.84
CA LEU A 47 -1.17 -4.65 9.45
C LEU A 47 -0.71 -5.81 8.54
N SER A 48 -0.49 -7.00 9.10
CA SER A 48 -0.12 -8.17 8.28
C SER A 48 -1.24 -8.59 7.35
N LEU A 49 -0.88 -9.07 6.16
CA LEU A 49 -1.76 -9.90 5.36
C LEU A 49 -2.04 -11.22 6.09
N PRO A 50 -3.09 -11.95 5.71
CA PRO A 50 -3.28 -13.33 6.17
C PRO A 50 -2.02 -14.18 5.98
N ASP A 51 -1.69 -15.01 6.97
CA ASP A 51 -0.45 -15.80 6.95
C ASP A 51 -0.35 -16.73 5.75
N ASN A 52 -1.47 -17.29 5.29
CA ASN A 52 -1.51 -18.14 4.10
C ASN A 52 -1.11 -17.38 2.81
N GLN A 53 -1.44 -16.09 2.72
CA GLN A 53 -1.04 -15.25 1.59
C GLN A 53 0.44 -14.89 1.66
N ASN A 54 0.94 -14.47 2.83
CA ASN A 54 2.36 -14.18 3.01
C ASN A 54 3.23 -15.41 2.71
N CYS A 55 2.87 -16.57 3.25
CA CYS A 55 3.57 -17.83 2.97
C CYS A 55 3.56 -18.20 1.49
N LEU A 56 2.44 -18.01 0.79
CA LEU A 56 2.37 -18.25 -0.64
C LEU A 56 3.32 -17.36 -1.43
N ILE A 57 3.28 -16.04 -1.16
CA ILE A 57 4.11 -15.06 -1.88
C ILE A 57 5.59 -15.38 -1.66
N GLU A 58 6.00 -15.63 -0.42
CA GLU A 58 7.39 -16.01 -0.10
C GLU A 58 7.82 -17.31 -0.81
N ALA A 59 7.02 -18.36 -0.77
CA ALA A 59 7.35 -19.63 -1.40
C ALA A 59 7.46 -19.52 -2.92
N VAL A 60 6.53 -18.80 -3.55
CA VAL A 60 6.53 -18.63 -5.00
C VAL A 60 7.68 -17.72 -5.44
N SER A 61 7.96 -16.62 -4.73
CA SER A 61 9.09 -15.74 -5.06
C SER A 61 10.46 -16.41 -4.90
N ASN A 62 10.59 -17.34 -3.95
CA ASN A 62 11.77 -18.20 -3.83
C ASN A 62 11.89 -19.22 -4.97
N THR A 63 10.79 -19.54 -5.63
CA THR A 63 10.77 -20.52 -6.75
C THR A 63 11.01 -19.85 -8.10
N ASN A 64 10.48 -18.65 -8.29
CA ASN A 64 10.59 -17.85 -9.50
C ASN A 64 10.83 -16.38 -9.13
N PRO A 65 11.92 -15.74 -9.59
CA PRO A 65 12.24 -14.35 -9.25
C PRO A 65 11.33 -13.31 -9.94
N ASN A 66 10.53 -13.71 -10.92
CA ASN A 66 9.72 -12.80 -11.72
C ASN A 66 8.28 -12.75 -11.21
N VAL A 67 8.12 -12.42 -9.94
CA VAL A 67 6.80 -12.29 -9.30
C VAL A 67 6.37 -10.83 -9.25
N VAL A 68 5.12 -10.58 -9.61
CA VAL A 68 4.41 -9.31 -9.40
C VAL A 68 3.20 -9.60 -8.52
N VAL A 69 3.05 -8.83 -7.45
CA VAL A 69 1.94 -8.97 -6.52
C VAL A 69 0.91 -7.87 -6.77
N ILE A 70 -0.33 -8.24 -6.97
CA ILE A 70 -1.47 -7.34 -7.07
C ILE A 70 -2.18 -7.37 -5.73
N LEU A 71 -2.18 -6.22 -5.03
CA LEU A 71 -2.75 -6.07 -3.69
C LEU A 71 -4.09 -5.36 -3.74
N ALA A 72 -5.07 -5.92 -3.04
CA ALA A 72 -6.35 -5.28 -2.77
C ALA A 72 -6.53 -5.06 -1.26
N GLY A 73 -6.99 -3.87 -0.87
CA GLY A 73 -7.24 -3.49 0.52
C GLY A 73 -7.28 -1.98 0.68
N GLY A 74 -8.04 -1.47 1.63
CA GLY A 74 -8.27 -0.04 1.85
C GLY A 74 -7.27 0.63 2.78
N SER A 75 -6.35 -0.12 3.38
CA SER A 75 -5.41 0.38 4.40
C SER A 75 -4.00 -0.20 4.25
N PRO A 76 -2.98 0.36 4.91
CA PRO A 76 -1.60 -0.12 4.83
C PRO A 76 -1.44 -1.58 5.21
N MET A 77 -0.47 -2.24 4.59
CA MET A 77 -0.11 -3.64 4.86
C MET A 77 1.38 -3.79 5.09
N GLU A 78 1.75 -4.67 6.02
CA GLU A 78 3.14 -5.11 6.16
C GLU A 78 3.49 -6.06 5.01
N LEU A 79 4.63 -5.81 4.35
CA LEU A 79 5.07 -6.53 3.15
C LEU A 79 6.43 -7.19 3.39
N PRO A 80 6.50 -8.28 4.17
CA PRO A 80 7.78 -8.89 4.56
C PRO A 80 8.57 -9.45 3.37
N TRP A 81 7.91 -9.73 2.27
CA TRP A 81 8.45 -10.30 1.03
C TRP A 81 8.76 -9.27 -0.07
N GLU A 82 8.61 -7.97 0.21
CA GLU A 82 8.73 -6.89 -0.78
C GLU A 82 10.00 -6.97 -1.62
N GLU A 83 11.14 -7.21 -0.99
CA GLU A 83 12.43 -7.28 -1.68
C GLU A 83 12.59 -8.50 -2.59
N ASN A 84 11.71 -9.50 -2.44
CA ASN A 84 11.76 -10.75 -3.20
C ASN A 84 10.88 -10.73 -4.45
N VAL A 85 10.15 -9.65 -4.70
CA VAL A 85 9.24 -9.52 -5.85
C VAL A 85 9.68 -8.41 -6.79
N LYS A 86 9.29 -8.50 -8.06
CA LYS A 86 9.68 -7.53 -9.09
C LYS A 86 8.80 -6.29 -9.12
N GLY A 87 7.60 -6.38 -8.60
CA GLY A 87 6.69 -5.25 -8.54
C GLY A 87 5.47 -5.53 -7.68
N ILE A 88 4.88 -4.44 -7.20
CA ILE A 88 3.66 -4.46 -6.41
C ILE A 88 2.70 -3.46 -7.05
N LEU A 89 1.51 -3.91 -7.37
CA LEU A 89 0.41 -3.08 -7.86
C LEU A 89 -0.68 -3.01 -6.79
N LEU A 90 -0.78 -1.89 -6.10
CA LEU A 90 -1.85 -1.65 -5.15
C LEU A 90 -3.09 -1.14 -5.89
N THR A 91 -4.20 -1.83 -5.71
CA THR A 91 -5.48 -1.49 -6.37
C THR A 91 -6.49 -0.86 -5.42
N TYR A 92 -6.18 -0.78 -4.13
CA TYR A 92 -7.12 -0.36 -3.10
C TYR A 92 -8.44 -1.15 -3.19
N LEU A 93 -9.58 -0.49 -3.02
CA LEU A 93 -10.94 -1.04 -3.17
C LEU A 93 -11.51 -0.58 -4.52
N ALA A 94 -11.08 -1.22 -5.59
CA ALA A 94 -11.19 -0.72 -6.95
C ALA A 94 -12.55 -0.98 -7.66
N GLY A 95 -13.60 -1.30 -6.98
CA GLY A 95 -14.95 -1.37 -7.52
C GLY A 95 -15.14 -2.26 -8.76
N GLU A 96 -16.21 -2.02 -9.52
CA GLU A 96 -16.67 -2.87 -10.62
C GLU A 96 -15.69 -2.95 -11.81
N GLY A 97 -15.00 -1.86 -12.12
CA GLY A 97 -14.03 -1.79 -13.23
C GLY A 97 -12.65 -2.40 -12.93
N CYS A 98 -12.42 -2.95 -11.74
CA CYS A 98 -11.13 -3.40 -11.24
C CYS A 98 -10.39 -4.35 -12.18
N GLY A 99 -11.05 -5.42 -12.61
CA GLY A 99 -10.43 -6.43 -13.47
C GLY A 99 -9.91 -5.87 -14.78
N SER A 100 -10.69 -5.01 -15.43
CA SER A 100 -10.29 -4.36 -16.68
C SER A 100 -9.14 -3.37 -16.48
N ALA A 101 -9.17 -2.60 -15.39
CA ALA A 101 -8.12 -1.65 -15.05
C ALA A 101 -6.78 -2.37 -14.79
N ILE A 102 -6.80 -3.43 -13.97
CA ILE A 102 -5.62 -4.25 -13.69
C ILE A 102 -5.07 -4.86 -14.99
N ALA A 103 -5.92 -5.46 -15.81
CA ALA A 103 -5.51 -6.06 -17.08
C ALA A 103 -4.86 -5.03 -18.02
N ASN A 104 -5.41 -3.81 -18.11
CA ASN A 104 -4.82 -2.75 -18.93
C ASN A 104 -3.44 -2.33 -18.42
N LEU A 105 -3.23 -2.23 -17.11
CA LEU A 105 -1.92 -1.94 -16.52
C LEU A 105 -0.92 -3.06 -16.76
N LEU A 106 -1.29 -4.32 -16.50
CA LEU A 106 -0.40 -5.47 -16.66
C LEU A 106 -0.03 -5.74 -18.13
N LEU A 107 -0.91 -5.39 -19.06
CA LEU A 107 -0.67 -5.53 -20.50
C LEU A 107 -0.02 -4.29 -21.14
N GLY A 108 0.31 -3.26 -20.34
CA GLY A 108 0.92 -2.02 -20.84
C GLY A 108 0.00 -1.15 -21.69
N LYS A 109 -1.32 -1.35 -21.62
CA LYS A 109 -2.31 -0.52 -22.31
C LYS A 109 -2.62 0.78 -21.57
N ALA A 110 -2.26 0.83 -20.29
CA ALA A 110 -2.33 2.01 -19.43
C ALA A 110 -1.04 2.12 -18.62
N VAL A 111 -0.70 3.34 -18.21
CA VAL A 111 0.48 3.63 -17.38
C VAL A 111 0.03 3.81 -15.94
N PRO A 112 0.67 3.17 -14.94
CA PRO A 112 0.37 3.43 -13.55
C PRO A 112 0.76 4.87 -13.20
N CYS A 113 -0.18 5.62 -12.64
CA CYS A 113 0.01 7.03 -12.26
C CYS A 113 -0.55 7.35 -10.87
N GLY A 114 -1.14 6.37 -10.20
CA GLY A 114 -1.67 6.52 -8.86
C GLY A 114 -0.57 6.84 -7.84
N LYS A 115 -0.95 7.61 -6.80
CA LYS A 115 -0.11 7.97 -5.68
C LYS A 115 -0.78 7.57 -4.38
N LEU A 116 0.00 7.10 -3.40
CA LEU A 116 -0.54 6.75 -2.09
C LEU A 116 -1.19 7.97 -1.42
N ALA A 117 -2.39 7.79 -0.92
CA ALA A 117 -3.13 8.79 -0.17
C ALA A 117 -2.77 8.83 1.32
N GLU A 118 -1.85 7.96 1.74
CA GLU A 118 -1.40 7.82 3.11
C GLU A 118 0.04 7.31 3.18
N THR A 119 0.69 7.53 4.34
CA THR A 119 2.01 6.95 4.62
C THR A 119 1.84 5.50 5.07
N TRP A 120 2.61 4.58 4.50
CA TRP A 120 2.66 3.18 4.93
C TRP A 120 3.76 2.99 5.98
N PRO A 121 3.42 2.70 7.24
CA PRO A 121 4.41 2.41 8.28
C PRO A 121 5.09 1.07 8.02
N LEU A 122 6.23 0.84 8.65
CA LEU A 122 6.90 -0.46 8.63
C LEU A 122 6.15 -1.50 9.46
N LYS A 123 5.56 -1.06 10.58
CA LYS A 123 4.85 -1.92 11.56
C LYS A 123 3.70 -1.17 12.20
N LEU A 124 2.69 -1.90 12.66
CA LEU A 124 1.55 -1.33 13.36
C LEU A 124 1.95 -0.41 14.51
N LYS A 125 2.97 -0.76 15.30
CA LYS A 125 3.46 0.06 16.43
C LYS A 125 4.07 1.41 16.03
N ASP A 126 4.34 1.62 14.75
CA ASP A 126 4.87 2.88 14.23
C ASP A 126 3.77 3.88 13.86
N VAL A 127 2.50 3.44 13.92
CA VAL A 127 1.33 4.31 13.71
C VAL A 127 1.21 5.29 14.88
N PRO A 128 1.02 6.61 14.64
CA PRO A 128 0.99 7.62 15.71
C PRO A 128 -0.08 7.37 16.78
N SER A 129 -1.23 6.83 16.40
CA SER A 129 -2.33 6.51 17.29
C SER A 129 -2.18 5.20 18.07
N TYR A 130 -1.17 4.37 17.78
CA TYR A 130 -1.05 3.00 18.30
C TYR A 130 -1.25 2.86 19.81
N HIS A 131 -0.71 3.80 20.60
CA HIS A 131 -0.79 3.76 22.06
C HIS A 131 -2.07 4.35 22.64
N TYR A 132 -2.91 4.97 21.83
CA TYR A 132 -4.08 5.75 22.27
C TYR A 132 -5.38 5.27 21.66
N PHE A 133 -5.32 4.44 20.63
CA PHE A 133 -6.47 3.85 19.97
C PHE A 133 -6.66 2.39 20.45
N PRO A 134 -7.88 1.94 20.71
CA PRO A 134 -9.17 2.63 20.56
C PRO A 134 -9.52 3.60 21.72
N GLY A 135 -8.66 3.78 22.70
CA GLY A 135 -8.87 4.62 23.84
C GLY A 135 -9.35 3.85 25.07
N GLY A 136 -9.62 4.60 26.17
CA GLY A 136 -10.15 4.04 27.42
C GLY A 136 -11.68 4.01 27.44
N ASN A 137 -12.24 3.55 28.55
CA ASN A 137 -13.67 3.27 28.71
C ASN A 137 -14.62 4.46 28.45
N ALA A 138 -14.15 5.69 28.46
CA ALA A 138 -14.99 6.88 28.30
C ALA A 138 -14.38 7.97 27.42
N THR A 139 -13.07 7.89 27.12
CA THR A 139 -12.36 8.95 26.38
C THR A 139 -11.39 8.37 25.38
N VAL A 140 -11.29 9.03 24.20
CA VAL A 140 -10.25 8.83 23.21
C VAL A 140 -9.43 10.11 23.14
N GLU A 141 -8.10 9.98 23.27
CA GLU A 141 -7.19 11.11 23.23
C GLU A 141 -6.50 11.19 21.86
N TYR A 142 -6.70 12.31 21.15
CA TYR A 142 -6.02 12.63 19.89
C TYR A 142 -4.70 13.34 20.19
N ARG A 143 -3.68 12.58 20.59
CA ARG A 143 -2.40 13.15 21.04
C ARG A 143 -1.49 13.58 19.89
N GLU A 144 -1.81 13.20 18.68
CA GLU A 144 -1.06 13.59 17.48
C GLU A 144 -1.16 15.09 17.19
N SER A 145 -2.22 15.77 17.64
CA SER A 145 -2.45 17.18 17.38
C SER A 145 -2.37 17.48 15.88
N ILE A 146 -1.51 18.43 15.45
CA ILE A 146 -1.29 18.76 14.05
C ILE A 146 -0.40 17.75 13.30
N TYR A 147 0.23 16.84 14.03
CA TYR A 147 1.15 15.84 13.49
C TYR A 147 0.44 14.53 13.12
N ALA A 148 -0.73 14.61 12.50
CA ALA A 148 -1.44 13.45 12.00
C ALA A 148 -0.86 13.00 10.63
N GLY A 149 -0.92 11.69 10.35
CA GLY A 149 -0.48 11.10 9.10
C GLY A 149 1.00 11.37 8.77
N TYR A 150 1.31 11.75 7.53
CA TYR A 150 2.68 11.98 7.06
C TYR A 150 3.47 13.00 7.87
N LYS A 151 2.81 14.02 8.42
CA LYS A 151 3.45 15.04 9.26
C LYS A 151 4.13 14.46 10.49
N TYR A 152 3.53 13.41 11.08
CA TYR A 152 4.13 12.71 12.22
C TYR A 152 5.43 12.02 11.83
N TYR A 153 5.42 11.25 10.75
CA TYR A 153 6.61 10.48 10.34
C TYR A 153 7.77 11.39 9.98
N GLU A 154 7.50 12.50 9.28
CA GLU A 154 8.51 13.50 8.93
C GLU A 154 9.05 14.22 10.16
N ALA A 155 8.18 14.75 11.03
CA ALA A 155 8.60 15.47 12.23
C ALA A 155 9.36 14.58 13.23
N ALA A 156 8.98 13.31 13.35
CA ALA A 156 9.63 12.35 14.24
C ALA A 156 10.86 11.65 13.62
N GLY A 157 11.15 11.89 12.33
CA GLY A 157 12.22 11.20 11.60
C GLY A 157 12.04 9.68 11.54
N LYS A 158 10.80 9.19 11.56
CA LYS A 158 10.52 7.75 11.55
C LYS A 158 10.62 7.16 10.15
N PRO A 159 11.32 6.03 10.00
CA PRO A 159 11.33 5.32 8.73
C PRO A 159 9.95 4.77 8.40
N VAL A 160 9.60 4.82 7.11
CA VAL A 160 8.34 4.34 6.57
C VAL A 160 8.59 3.37 5.43
N ARG A 161 7.61 2.52 5.13
CA ARG A 161 7.67 1.64 3.95
C ARG A 161 7.55 2.48 2.69
N TYR A 162 6.50 3.27 2.59
CA TYR A 162 6.25 4.21 1.51
C TYR A 162 5.72 5.53 2.10
N PRO A 163 6.26 6.68 1.72
CA PRO A 163 5.72 7.96 2.15
C PRO A 163 4.39 8.26 1.46
N PHE A 164 3.59 9.14 2.08
CA PHE A 164 2.46 9.77 1.42
C PHE A 164 2.86 10.32 0.04
N GLY A 165 2.04 10.08 -0.97
CA GLY A 165 2.32 10.50 -2.34
C GLY A 165 3.27 9.59 -3.12
N HIS A 166 3.78 8.50 -2.52
CA HIS A 166 4.59 7.52 -3.24
C HIS A 166 3.79 6.87 -4.37
N GLY A 167 4.46 6.64 -5.48
CA GLY A 167 3.92 5.88 -6.61
C GLY A 167 4.86 6.02 -7.81
N LEU A 168 5.19 4.89 -8.40
CA LEU A 168 6.07 4.80 -9.56
C LEU A 168 5.26 4.90 -10.86
N SER A 169 5.91 5.40 -11.90
CA SER A 169 5.40 5.40 -13.26
C SER A 169 6.53 5.00 -14.21
N TYR A 170 6.30 5.07 -15.52
CA TYR A 170 7.33 4.80 -16.53
C TYR A 170 8.02 6.08 -17.03
N THR A 171 7.77 7.20 -16.37
CA THR A 171 8.44 8.50 -16.60
C THR A 171 8.80 9.13 -15.26
N SER A 172 9.68 10.10 -15.29
CA SER A 172 10.03 10.97 -14.16
C SER A 172 9.61 12.41 -14.46
N PHE A 173 9.37 13.17 -13.39
CA PHE A 173 9.04 14.59 -13.46
C PHE A 173 10.05 15.36 -12.60
N GLU A 174 10.56 16.45 -13.15
CA GLU A 174 11.39 17.40 -12.41
C GLU A 174 10.60 18.68 -12.22
N TYR A 175 10.58 19.19 -10.99
CA TYR A 175 9.88 20.44 -10.65
C TYR A 175 10.92 21.49 -10.35
N SER A 176 10.80 22.66 -11.00
CA SER A 176 11.74 23.76 -10.85
C SER A 176 11.04 25.12 -10.91
N ASN A 177 11.78 26.19 -10.63
CA ASN A 177 11.34 27.57 -10.78
C ASN A 177 10.02 27.89 -10.06
N ILE A 178 9.89 27.43 -8.81
CA ILE A 178 8.69 27.74 -8.01
C ILE A 178 8.72 29.26 -7.68
N LEU A 179 7.69 29.96 -8.13
CA LEU A 179 7.50 31.37 -7.88
C LEU A 179 6.13 31.62 -7.25
N VAL A 180 6.12 32.40 -6.19
CA VAL A 180 4.90 32.94 -5.59
C VAL A 180 4.80 34.39 -6.02
N GLU A 181 3.67 34.79 -6.60
CA GLU A 181 3.51 36.09 -7.24
C GLU A 181 3.77 37.26 -6.29
N LYS A 182 3.41 37.11 -4.99
CA LYS A 182 3.57 38.14 -3.97
C LYS A 182 4.13 37.56 -2.70
N GLU A 183 4.86 38.35 -1.92
CA GLU A 183 5.35 37.91 -0.59
C GLU A 183 4.27 37.94 0.49
N ASN A 184 3.27 38.82 0.35
CA ASN A 184 2.20 39.01 1.33
C ASN A 184 0.82 38.97 0.66
N TYR A 185 -0.12 38.31 1.30
CA TYR A 185 -1.50 38.18 0.85
C TYR A 185 -2.46 38.57 2.00
N GLU A 186 -3.54 39.24 1.66
CA GLU A 186 -4.64 39.47 2.59
C GLU A 186 -5.53 38.22 2.68
N TYR A 187 -6.18 38.04 3.82
CA TYR A 187 -7.11 36.94 4.01
C TYR A 187 -8.18 36.91 2.92
N GLY A 188 -8.38 35.75 2.32
CA GLY A 188 -9.35 35.56 1.23
C GLY A 188 -8.85 35.93 -0.18
N GLN A 189 -7.64 36.44 -0.34
CA GLN A 189 -7.07 36.63 -1.66
C GLN A 189 -6.53 35.30 -2.24
N PRO A 190 -6.69 35.07 -3.56
CA PRO A 190 -6.06 33.94 -4.22
C PRO A 190 -4.53 34.07 -4.23
N VAL A 191 -3.83 32.98 -4.01
CA VAL A 191 -2.38 32.88 -4.10
C VAL A 191 -2.02 32.24 -5.44
N ALA A 192 -1.33 32.98 -6.32
CA ALA A 192 -0.83 32.44 -7.58
C ALA A 192 0.58 31.86 -7.36
N ILE A 193 0.74 30.60 -7.69
CA ILE A 193 2.01 29.86 -7.65
C ILE A 193 2.25 29.30 -9.05
N THR A 194 3.43 29.58 -9.61
CA THR A 194 3.87 29.02 -10.89
C THR A 194 5.11 28.18 -10.68
N PHE A 195 5.27 27.14 -11.48
CA PHE A 195 6.45 26.27 -11.50
C PHE A 195 6.56 25.57 -12.84
N ASP A 196 7.77 25.16 -13.19
CA ASP A 196 8.04 24.35 -14.37
C ASP A 196 8.01 22.86 -14.01
N VAL A 197 7.53 22.03 -14.95
CA VAL A 197 7.52 20.57 -14.86
C VAL A 197 8.21 19.98 -16.07
#